data_f77f5d3696655b843a90f9f9caa734eb
#
_entry.id   f77f5d3696655b843a90f9f9caa734eb
#
_cell.length_a   1.000
_cell.length_b   1.000
_cell.length_c   1.000
_cell.angle_alpha   90.00
_cell.angle_beta   90.00
_cell.angle_gamma   90.00
#
_symmetry.space_group_name_H-M   'P 1'
#
loop_
_entity.id
_entity.type
_entity.pdbx_description
1 polymer ?
#
loop_
_entity_poly.entity_id
_entity_poly.type
_entity_poly.pdbx_seq_one_letter_code
_entity_poly.pdbx_strand_id
1 'polypeptide(L)'
;PLATRFELRSPNPNSNTYLVIAASYMAMLDGIRAAVNAGKTPADLEKSISKKKGEEDFYLETGREYRSEKDVFAHYTPEERDDIFGKPPETVWDNITAFDKYPEKLEIFKSGGVMTDIVLESYKEAIVNQWATELYNRIIPNAMDTVRNCRRLHNESATDYDIGMWAKISAQRDKIAKNTMNKFCILK
;
A
#
# COMPACT_ATOMS: atom_id res chain seq x y z
N PRO A 1 30.42 0.45 -14.47
CA PRO A 1 29.41 0.09 -13.48
C PRO A 1 28.89 -1.30 -13.80
N LEU A 2 29.00 -2.20 -12.84
CA LEU A 2 28.76 -3.63 -13.08
C LEU A 2 27.28 -4.01 -13.15
N ALA A 3 26.37 -3.23 -12.61
CA ALA A 3 24.93 -3.40 -12.78
C ALA A 3 24.19 -2.12 -12.41
N THR A 4 23.54 -1.50 -13.39
CA THR A 4 22.54 -0.45 -13.14
C THR A 4 21.17 -1.10 -13.29
N ARG A 5 20.35 -1.06 -12.23
CA ARG A 5 19.00 -1.65 -12.22
C ARG A 5 18.06 -0.78 -11.41
N PHE A 6 16.80 -0.88 -11.75
CA PHE A 6 15.71 -0.43 -10.90
C PHE A 6 15.17 -1.61 -10.10
N GLU A 7 14.85 -1.37 -8.84
CA GLU A 7 14.22 -2.36 -7.98
C GLU A 7 12.92 -1.79 -7.44
N LEU A 8 11.80 -2.36 -7.87
CA LEU A 8 10.47 -2.00 -7.39
C LEU A 8 10.03 -3.03 -6.35
N ARG A 9 9.91 -2.61 -5.09
CA ARG A 9 9.54 -3.47 -3.96
C ARG A 9 8.07 -3.41 -3.54
N SER A 10 7.27 -2.56 -4.19
CA SER A 10 5.85 -2.35 -3.86
C SER A 10 4.94 -3.55 -4.17
N PRO A 11 5.17 -4.33 -5.25
CA PRO A 11 4.26 -5.42 -5.60
C PRO A 11 4.28 -6.54 -4.57
N ASN A 12 3.09 -7.07 -4.27
CA ASN A 12 2.94 -8.27 -3.45
C ASN A 12 3.46 -9.49 -4.23
N PRO A 13 4.13 -10.47 -3.58
CA PRO A 13 4.60 -11.70 -4.24
C PRO A 13 3.50 -12.50 -4.96
N ASN A 14 2.25 -12.38 -4.52
CA ASN A 14 1.09 -13.04 -5.15
C ASN A 14 0.40 -12.18 -6.22
N SER A 15 0.97 -11.04 -6.58
CA SER A 15 0.42 -10.19 -7.63
C SER A 15 0.53 -10.85 -9.01
N ASN A 16 -0.42 -10.53 -9.89
CA ASN A 16 -0.32 -10.92 -11.29
C ASN A 16 0.85 -10.19 -11.95
N THR A 17 1.90 -10.93 -12.30
CA THR A 17 3.15 -10.39 -12.85
C THR A 17 2.93 -9.56 -14.12
N TYR A 18 2.03 -9.98 -15.00
CA TYR A 18 1.72 -9.26 -16.24
C TYR A 18 1.10 -7.90 -15.97
N LEU A 19 0.13 -7.84 -15.03
CA LEU A 19 -0.49 -6.58 -14.65
C LEU A 19 0.50 -5.65 -13.93
N VAL A 20 1.37 -6.19 -13.08
CA VAL A 20 2.43 -5.40 -12.42
C VAL A 20 3.38 -4.78 -13.43
N ILE A 21 3.85 -5.58 -14.41
CA ILE A 21 4.74 -5.09 -15.46
C ILE A 21 4.03 -4.02 -16.28
N ALA A 22 2.80 -4.30 -16.76
CA ALA A 22 2.03 -3.36 -17.55
C ALA A 22 1.83 -2.03 -16.80
N ALA A 23 1.39 -2.06 -15.54
CA ALA A 23 1.18 -0.88 -14.72
C ALA A 23 2.49 -0.08 -14.53
N SER A 24 3.60 -0.77 -14.27
CA SER A 24 4.90 -0.13 -14.10
C SER A 24 5.36 0.59 -15.38
N TYR A 25 5.23 -0.06 -16.53
CA TYR A 25 5.59 0.56 -17.80
C TYR A 25 4.68 1.73 -18.17
N MET A 26 3.38 1.63 -17.88
CA MET A 26 2.43 2.73 -18.13
C MET A 26 2.74 3.94 -17.26
N ALA A 27 3.05 3.74 -15.97
CA ALA A 27 3.47 4.82 -15.09
C ALA A 27 4.78 5.47 -15.52
N MET A 28 5.78 4.66 -15.94
CA MET A 28 7.04 5.20 -16.49
C MET A 28 6.82 6.00 -17.77
N LEU A 29 5.98 5.50 -18.68
CA LEU A 29 5.67 6.18 -19.93
C LEU A 29 4.96 7.52 -19.68
N ASP A 30 4.07 7.57 -18.71
CA ASP A 30 3.39 8.81 -18.32
C ASP A 30 4.39 9.87 -17.83
N GLY A 31 5.29 9.51 -16.92
CA GLY A 31 6.35 10.40 -16.45
C GLY A 31 7.29 10.88 -17.58
N ILE A 32 7.67 9.99 -18.51
CA ILE A 32 8.50 10.35 -19.68
C ILE A 32 7.75 11.34 -20.58
N ARG A 33 6.48 11.09 -20.87
CA ARG A 33 5.66 11.99 -21.68
C ARG A 33 5.50 13.36 -21.04
N ALA A 34 5.26 13.40 -19.73
CA ALA A 34 5.17 14.64 -18.98
C ALA A 34 6.48 15.45 -19.05
N ALA A 35 7.63 14.78 -18.89
CA ALA A 35 8.95 15.41 -18.99
C ALA A 35 9.22 15.97 -20.39
N VAL A 36 8.93 15.18 -21.44
CA VAL A 36 9.10 15.60 -22.84
C VAL A 36 8.20 16.78 -23.18
N ASN A 37 6.91 16.70 -22.80
CA ASN A 37 5.96 17.77 -23.05
C ASN A 37 6.31 19.08 -22.33
N ALA A 38 6.94 18.98 -21.15
CA ALA A 38 7.42 20.11 -20.38
C ALA A 38 8.83 20.59 -20.81
N GLY A 39 9.45 19.96 -21.82
CA GLY A 39 10.79 20.30 -22.31
C GLY A 39 11.90 20.13 -21.27
N LYS A 40 11.76 19.16 -20.35
CA LYS A 40 12.70 18.94 -19.25
C LYS A 40 13.93 18.18 -19.69
N THR A 41 15.09 18.63 -19.21
CA THR A 41 16.36 17.93 -19.38
C THR A 41 16.59 16.90 -18.28
N PRO A 42 17.52 15.93 -18.43
CA PRO A 42 17.88 15.01 -17.35
C PRO A 42 18.31 15.71 -16.05
N ALA A 43 18.99 16.86 -16.14
CA ALA A 43 19.37 17.65 -14.97
C ALA A 43 18.16 18.27 -14.26
N ASP A 44 17.14 18.70 -15.02
CA ASP A 44 15.88 19.18 -14.43
C ASP A 44 15.15 18.06 -13.70
N LEU A 45 15.15 16.83 -14.26
CA LEU A 45 14.50 15.67 -13.64
C LEU A 45 15.21 15.25 -12.34
N GLU A 46 16.54 15.30 -12.29
CA GLU A 46 17.28 14.99 -11.06
C GLU A 46 16.99 16.03 -9.97
N LYS A 47 16.88 17.31 -10.35
CA LYS A 47 16.47 18.36 -9.44
C LYS A 47 15.03 18.18 -8.97
N SER A 48 14.12 17.85 -9.89
CA SER A 48 12.70 17.59 -9.62
C SER A 48 12.52 16.48 -8.56
N ILE A 49 13.17 15.31 -8.73
CA ILE A 49 13.04 14.20 -7.78
C ILE A 49 13.58 14.53 -6.38
N SER A 50 14.45 15.54 -6.28
CA SER A 50 15.06 15.99 -5.03
C SER A 50 14.32 17.16 -4.37
N LYS A 51 13.16 17.55 -4.93
CA LYS A 51 12.33 18.64 -4.37
C LYS A 51 11.93 18.38 -2.94
N LYS A 52 11.76 19.46 -2.17
CA LYS A 52 11.23 19.39 -0.81
C LYS A 52 9.72 19.48 -0.79
N LYS A 53 9.12 18.96 0.29
CA LYS A 53 7.69 19.14 0.55
C LYS A 53 7.34 20.63 0.54
N GLY A 54 6.31 21.00 -0.20
CA GLY A 54 5.89 22.38 -0.40
C GLY A 54 6.47 23.08 -1.64
N GLU A 55 7.48 22.51 -2.28
CA GLU A 55 8.01 23.03 -3.54
C GLU A 55 7.16 22.57 -4.72
N GLU A 56 6.87 23.51 -5.63
CA GLU A 56 6.15 23.23 -6.88
C GLU A 56 7.02 22.44 -7.85
N ASP A 57 6.38 21.56 -8.61
CA ASP A 57 7.01 20.78 -9.66
C ASP A 57 6.06 20.61 -10.87
N PHE A 58 6.59 20.31 -12.03
CA PHE A 58 5.80 20.12 -13.24
C PHE A 58 4.97 18.83 -13.26
N TYR A 59 5.32 17.83 -12.42
CA TYR A 59 4.70 16.51 -12.42
C TYR A 59 4.52 15.93 -11.01
N LEU A 60 5.50 16.13 -10.11
CA LEU A 60 5.46 15.55 -8.76
C LEU A 60 4.58 16.37 -7.83
N GLU A 61 3.86 15.68 -6.94
CA GLU A 61 2.93 16.31 -6.01
C GLU A 61 3.66 17.26 -5.04
N THR A 62 3.13 18.47 -4.87
CA THR A 62 3.70 19.50 -3.96
C THR A 62 3.72 19.03 -2.51
N GLY A 63 2.75 18.21 -2.11
CA GLY A 63 2.53 17.77 -0.72
C GLY A 63 3.52 16.74 -0.19
N ARG A 64 4.51 16.26 -0.99
CA ARG A 64 5.45 15.22 -0.54
C ARG A 64 6.83 15.32 -1.15
N GLU A 65 7.79 14.59 -0.54
CA GLU A 65 9.11 14.33 -1.09
C GLU A 65 9.17 12.94 -1.73
N TYR A 66 10.09 12.76 -2.69
CA TYR A 66 10.23 11.53 -3.47
C TYR A 66 11.59 10.86 -3.31
N ARG A 67 12.53 11.53 -2.66
CA ARG A 67 13.90 11.05 -2.42
C ARG A 67 14.37 11.42 -1.01
N SER A 68 15.04 10.49 -0.35
CA SER A 68 15.77 10.75 0.88
C SER A 68 17.17 10.15 0.78
N GLU A 69 18.18 10.89 1.20
CA GLU A 69 19.55 10.41 1.37
C GLU A 69 19.74 9.70 2.72
N LYS A 70 18.78 9.86 3.62
CA LYS A 70 18.77 9.21 4.93
C LYS A 70 17.91 7.96 4.90
N ASP A 71 18.26 6.97 5.71
CA ASP A 71 17.38 5.86 5.99
C ASP A 71 16.10 6.37 6.66
N VAL A 72 14.98 6.23 5.96
CA VAL A 72 13.69 6.79 6.39
C VAL A 72 13.15 6.10 7.65
N PHE A 73 13.57 4.88 7.93
CA PHE A 73 13.15 4.16 9.13
C PHE A 73 14.02 4.45 10.36
N ALA A 74 15.28 4.80 10.13
CA ALA A 74 16.20 5.13 11.20
C ALA A 74 16.17 6.61 11.64
N HIS A 75 15.75 7.52 10.74
CA HIS A 75 15.90 8.96 10.95
C HIS A 75 14.59 9.74 11.05
N TYR A 76 13.44 9.08 10.80
CA TYR A 76 12.13 9.73 10.84
C TYR A 76 11.15 8.90 11.68
N THR A 77 10.32 9.57 12.45
CA THR A 77 9.18 8.93 13.14
C THR A 77 8.13 8.46 12.12
N PRO A 78 7.21 7.54 12.50
CA PRO A 78 6.12 7.15 11.63
C PRO A 78 5.30 8.34 11.12
N GLU A 79 5.01 9.30 11.99
CA GLU A 79 4.22 10.51 11.67
C GLU A 79 4.97 11.40 10.67
N GLU A 80 6.28 11.60 10.86
CA GLU A 80 7.10 12.36 9.92
C GLU A 80 7.19 11.67 8.55
N ARG A 81 7.30 10.33 8.52
CA ARG A 81 7.27 9.58 7.24
C ARG A 81 5.96 9.77 6.50
N ASP A 82 4.84 9.64 7.20
CA ASP A 82 3.50 9.79 6.62
C ASP A 82 3.30 11.22 6.08
N ASP A 83 3.80 12.22 6.80
CA ASP A 83 3.68 13.62 6.43
C ASP A 83 4.60 14.01 5.25
N ILE A 84 5.84 13.53 5.24
CA ILE A 84 6.85 13.93 4.24
C ILE A 84 6.73 13.09 2.96
N PHE A 85 6.61 11.77 3.09
CA PHE A 85 6.67 10.84 1.96
C PHE A 85 5.29 10.29 1.56
N GLY A 86 4.27 10.57 2.36
CA GLY A 86 2.90 10.09 2.19
C GLY A 86 2.69 8.71 2.79
N LYS A 87 1.46 8.48 3.22
CA LYS A 87 1.03 7.22 3.84
C LYS A 87 0.60 6.22 2.76
N PRO A 88 1.22 5.03 2.69
CA PRO A 88 0.76 3.98 1.80
C PRO A 88 -0.57 3.40 2.29
N PRO A 89 -1.38 2.78 1.41
CA PRO A 89 -2.56 2.03 1.82
C PRO A 89 -2.19 0.92 2.80
N GLU A 90 -2.95 0.78 3.88
CA GLU A 90 -2.70 -0.23 4.91
C GLU A 90 -3.38 -1.57 4.62
N THR A 91 -4.47 -1.54 3.87
CA THR A 91 -5.31 -2.70 3.61
C THR A 91 -5.60 -2.89 2.13
N VAL A 92 -6.04 -4.09 1.76
CA VAL A 92 -6.54 -4.38 0.41
C VAL A 92 -7.73 -3.49 0.07
N TRP A 93 -8.58 -3.20 1.06
CA TRP A 93 -9.73 -2.31 0.87
C TRP A 93 -9.32 -0.89 0.53
N ASP A 94 -8.30 -0.35 1.21
CA ASP A 94 -7.77 0.98 0.90
C ASP A 94 -7.19 1.04 -0.53
N ASN A 95 -6.52 -0.03 -0.96
CA ASN A 95 -6.03 -0.13 -2.34
C ASN A 95 -7.16 -0.12 -3.36
N ILE A 96 -8.23 -0.87 -3.11
CA ILE A 96 -9.37 -0.95 -4.03
C ILE A 96 -10.15 0.36 -4.07
N THR A 97 -10.37 0.99 -2.92
CA THR A 97 -11.05 2.29 -2.87
C THR A 97 -10.23 3.43 -3.49
N ALA A 98 -8.92 3.26 -3.62
CA ALA A 98 -8.07 4.20 -4.36
C ALA A 98 -8.45 4.32 -5.84
N PHE A 99 -9.01 3.27 -6.44
CA PHE A 99 -9.53 3.31 -7.82
C PHE A 99 -10.66 4.34 -7.98
N ASP A 100 -11.53 4.44 -7.00
CA ASP A 100 -12.64 5.39 -7.00
C ASP A 100 -12.19 6.80 -6.55
N LYS A 101 -11.15 6.87 -5.71
CA LYS A 101 -10.63 8.12 -5.17
C LYS A 101 -9.74 8.88 -6.14
N TYR A 102 -9.05 8.18 -7.05
CA TYR A 102 -8.09 8.75 -7.99
C TYR A 102 -8.39 8.31 -9.43
N PRO A 103 -9.57 8.61 -9.98
CA PRO A 103 -9.96 8.16 -11.30
C PRO A 103 -9.03 8.70 -12.40
N GLU A 104 -8.46 9.89 -12.22
CA GLU A 104 -7.51 10.49 -13.15
C GLU A 104 -6.22 9.66 -13.29
N LYS A 105 -5.81 8.96 -12.23
CA LYS A 105 -4.63 8.08 -12.27
C LYS A 105 -4.92 6.77 -13.03
N LEU A 106 -6.18 6.34 -13.08
CA LEU A 106 -6.57 5.16 -13.87
C LEU A 106 -6.50 5.42 -15.37
N GLU A 107 -6.74 6.66 -15.81
CA GLU A 107 -6.62 7.03 -17.24
C GLU A 107 -5.21 6.79 -17.78
N ILE A 108 -4.19 6.88 -16.92
CA ILE A 108 -2.80 6.57 -17.29
C ILE A 108 -2.72 5.12 -17.77
N PHE A 109 -3.33 4.18 -17.06
CA PHE A 109 -3.31 2.76 -17.40
C PHE A 109 -4.14 2.40 -18.63
N LYS A 110 -5.15 3.20 -18.94
CA LYS A 110 -6.01 3.04 -20.14
C LYS A 110 -5.34 3.52 -21.42
N SER A 111 -4.32 4.37 -21.30
CA SER A 111 -3.62 4.95 -22.46
C SER A 111 -3.14 3.86 -23.42
N GLY A 112 -3.46 4.02 -24.71
CA GLY A 112 -3.12 3.03 -25.73
C GLY A 112 -3.88 1.71 -25.67
N GLY A 113 -4.94 1.62 -24.87
CA GLY A 113 -5.75 0.41 -24.72
C GLY A 113 -5.06 -0.72 -23.94
N VAL A 114 -4.02 -0.41 -23.16
CA VAL A 114 -3.25 -1.43 -22.39
C VAL A 114 -4.11 -2.05 -21.31
N MET A 115 -4.77 -1.22 -20.48
CA MET A 115 -5.77 -1.68 -19.52
C MET A 115 -7.10 -1.01 -19.84
N THR A 116 -8.05 -1.79 -20.35
CA THR A 116 -9.39 -1.27 -20.64
C THR A 116 -10.21 -1.15 -19.36
N ASP A 117 -11.32 -0.42 -19.39
CA ASP A 117 -12.27 -0.35 -18.26
C ASP A 117 -12.72 -1.74 -17.82
N ILE A 118 -12.99 -2.63 -18.78
CA ILE A 118 -13.37 -4.02 -18.48
C ILE A 118 -12.28 -4.74 -17.67
N VAL A 119 -11.01 -4.55 -18.02
CA VAL A 119 -9.87 -5.17 -17.29
C VAL A 119 -9.77 -4.60 -15.88
N LEU A 120 -9.89 -3.29 -15.72
CA LEU A 120 -9.80 -2.62 -14.42
C LEU A 120 -10.95 -3.01 -13.49
N GLU A 121 -12.18 -3.00 -13.99
CA GLU A 121 -13.35 -3.41 -13.21
C GLU A 121 -13.31 -4.91 -12.86
N SER A 122 -12.97 -5.76 -13.81
CA SER A 122 -12.80 -7.20 -13.55
C SER A 122 -11.71 -7.48 -12.50
N TYR A 123 -10.59 -6.75 -12.56
CA TYR A 123 -9.54 -6.86 -11.54
C TYR A 123 -10.05 -6.44 -10.16
N LYS A 124 -10.73 -5.30 -10.07
CA LYS A 124 -11.31 -4.77 -8.84
C LYS A 124 -12.29 -5.77 -8.21
N GLU A 125 -13.24 -6.28 -9.00
CA GLU A 125 -14.21 -7.29 -8.55
C GLU A 125 -13.52 -8.60 -8.10
N ALA A 126 -12.57 -9.09 -8.88
CA ALA A 126 -11.86 -10.33 -8.57
C ALA A 126 -11.08 -10.23 -7.24
N ILE A 127 -10.39 -9.11 -7.01
CA ILE A 127 -9.63 -8.91 -5.76
C ILE A 127 -10.56 -8.80 -4.55
N VAL A 128 -11.67 -8.06 -4.66
CA VAL A 128 -12.66 -7.96 -3.57
C VAL A 128 -13.25 -9.33 -3.24
N ASN A 129 -13.67 -10.09 -4.25
CA ASN A 129 -14.25 -11.41 -4.07
C ASN A 129 -13.22 -12.41 -3.49
N GLN A 130 -12.00 -12.41 -4.01
CA GLN A 130 -10.92 -13.24 -3.51
C GLN A 130 -10.62 -12.92 -2.04
N TRP A 131 -10.46 -11.63 -1.71
CA TRP A 131 -10.17 -11.21 -0.36
C TRP A 131 -11.28 -11.56 0.61
N ALA A 132 -12.55 -11.32 0.27
CA ALA A 132 -13.69 -11.67 1.10
C ALA A 132 -13.78 -13.18 1.34
N THR A 133 -13.60 -13.98 0.28
CA THR A 133 -13.62 -15.45 0.36
C THR A 133 -12.47 -15.99 1.22
N GLU A 134 -11.26 -15.51 1.00
CA GLU A 134 -10.07 -15.89 1.78
C GLU A 134 -10.20 -15.52 3.25
N LEU A 135 -10.67 -14.30 3.53
CA LEU A 135 -10.87 -13.83 4.89
C LEU A 135 -11.86 -14.75 5.64
N TYR A 136 -13.02 -14.99 5.03
CA TYR A 136 -14.11 -15.74 5.67
C TYR A 136 -13.84 -17.24 5.78
N ASN A 137 -13.34 -17.86 4.71
CA ASN A 137 -13.22 -19.32 4.64
C ASN A 137 -11.87 -19.85 5.15
N ARG A 138 -10.83 -19.05 5.17
CA ARG A 138 -9.48 -19.51 5.53
C ARG A 138 -8.85 -18.71 6.66
N ILE A 139 -8.76 -17.39 6.54
CA ILE A 139 -7.96 -16.57 7.48
C ILE A 139 -8.62 -16.57 8.86
N ILE A 140 -9.93 -16.29 8.94
CA ILE A 140 -10.65 -16.25 10.21
C ILE A 140 -10.66 -17.61 10.88
N PRO A 141 -11.09 -18.72 10.24
CA PRO A 141 -11.06 -20.03 10.86
C PRO A 141 -9.67 -20.45 11.34
N ASN A 142 -8.63 -20.30 10.53
CA ASN A 142 -7.29 -20.69 10.91
C ASN A 142 -6.70 -19.82 12.02
N ALA A 143 -7.00 -18.52 12.04
CA ALA A 143 -6.55 -17.62 13.09
C ALA A 143 -7.30 -17.78 14.40
N MET A 144 -8.51 -18.31 14.36
CA MET A 144 -9.39 -18.42 15.53
C MET A 144 -8.79 -19.27 16.64
N ASP A 145 -8.23 -20.43 16.31
CA ASP A 145 -7.59 -21.32 17.28
C ASP A 145 -6.31 -20.69 17.85
N THR A 146 -5.51 -20.07 17.00
CA THR A 146 -4.31 -19.33 17.42
C THR A 146 -4.68 -18.23 18.43
N VAL A 147 -5.66 -17.40 18.09
CA VAL A 147 -6.11 -16.28 18.94
C VAL A 147 -6.71 -16.78 20.26
N ARG A 148 -7.49 -17.88 20.23
CA ARG A 148 -8.07 -18.48 21.44
C ARG A 148 -7.02 -19.10 22.34
N ASN A 149 -5.98 -19.69 21.78
CA ASN A 149 -4.95 -20.40 22.52
C ASN A 149 -3.82 -19.51 23.02
N CYS A 150 -3.72 -18.26 22.56
CA CYS A 150 -2.76 -17.29 23.08
C CYS A 150 -2.94 -17.11 24.60
N ARG A 151 -1.82 -17.04 25.31
CA ARG A 151 -1.78 -16.82 26.77
C ARG A 151 -0.99 -15.55 27.06
N ARG A 152 -1.47 -14.79 28.04
CA ARG A 152 -0.70 -13.65 28.56
C ARG A 152 0.56 -14.15 29.26
N LEU A 153 1.67 -13.53 28.99
CA LEU A 153 2.88 -13.68 29.82
C LEU A 153 2.63 -13.00 31.18
N HIS A 154 2.81 -13.73 32.24
CA HIS A 154 2.53 -13.29 33.62
C HIS A 154 3.79 -13.19 34.47
N ASN A 155 4.88 -12.81 33.91
CA ASN A 155 6.13 -12.81 34.62
C ASN A 155 6.88 -11.51 34.45
N GLU A 156 7.84 -11.34 35.32
CA GLU A 156 8.80 -10.25 35.34
C GLU A 156 9.60 -10.13 34.02
N SER A 157 9.53 -11.17 33.17
CA SER A 157 10.16 -11.17 31.83
C SER A 157 9.30 -10.58 30.70
N ALA A 158 8.03 -10.22 30.96
CA ALA A 158 7.19 -9.60 29.95
C ALA A 158 7.70 -8.18 29.63
N THR A 159 7.99 -7.94 28.35
CA THR A 159 8.41 -6.64 27.86
C THR A 159 7.21 -5.75 27.53
N ASP A 160 7.43 -4.44 27.34
CA ASP A 160 6.37 -3.52 26.90
C ASP A 160 5.79 -3.94 25.54
N TYR A 161 6.60 -4.55 24.67
CA TYR A 161 6.15 -5.15 23.42
C TYR A 161 5.13 -6.28 23.66
N ASP A 162 5.44 -7.21 24.59
CA ASP A 162 4.55 -8.33 24.92
C ASP A 162 3.23 -7.85 25.50
N ILE A 163 3.26 -6.82 26.35
CA ILE A 163 2.07 -6.18 26.92
C ILE A 163 1.23 -5.55 25.81
N GLY A 164 1.86 -4.81 24.90
CA GLY A 164 1.20 -4.19 23.75
C GLY A 164 0.59 -5.21 22.79
N MET A 165 1.30 -6.30 22.50
CA MET A 165 0.81 -7.39 21.66
C MET A 165 -0.35 -8.13 22.32
N TRP A 166 -0.29 -8.35 23.64
CA TRP A 166 -1.43 -8.95 24.36
C TRP A 166 -2.69 -8.08 24.28
N ALA A 167 -2.56 -6.77 24.39
CA ALA A 167 -3.70 -5.86 24.26
C ALA A 167 -4.34 -5.97 22.86
N LYS A 168 -3.52 -6.03 21.80
CA LYS A 168 -3.98 -6.23 20.41
C LYS A 168 -4.68 -7.59 20.22
N ILE A 169 -4.08 -8.66 20.72
CA ILE A 169 -4.65 -10.02 20.64
C ILE A 169 -5.98 -10.08 21.41
N SER A 170 -6.06 -9.48 22.59
CA SER A 170 -7.28 -9.42 23.38
C SER A 170 -8.40 -8.69 22.65
N ALA A 171 -8.09 -7.57 22.02
CA ALA A 171 -9.04 -6.82 21.21
C ALA A 171 -9.53 -7.62 19.98
N GLN A 172 -8.65 -8.37 19.32
CA GLN A 172 -9.01 -9.26 18.21
C GLN A 172 -9.85 -10.45 18.69
N ARG A 173 -9.49 -11.05 19.83
CA ARG A 173 -10.28 -12.12 20.45
C ARG A 173 -11.72 -11.68 20.71
N ASP A 174 -11.89 -10.48 21.24
CA ASP A 174 -13.20 -9.90 21.48
C ASP A 174 -14.00 -9.70 20.18
N LYS A 175 -13.35 -9.27 19.11
CA LYS A 175 -14.00 -9.11 17.80
C LYS A 175 -14.40 -10.44 17.16
N ILE A 176 -13.56 -11.46 17.29
CA ILE A 176 -13.81 -12.79 16.69
C ILE A 176 -14.78 -13.62 17.54
N ALA A 177 -14.68 -13.57 18.86
CA ALA A 177 -15.38 -14.48 19.77
C ALA A 177 -16.63 -13.88 20.40
N LYS A 178 -16.81 -12.57 20.39
CA LYS A 178 -18.04 -11.94 20.89
C LYS A 178 -19.18 -12.13 19.92
N ASN A 179 -20.19 -12.73 20.45
CA ASN A 179 -21.44 -13.13 19.85
C ASN A 179 -21.99 -12.13 18.82
N THR A 180 -22.59 -12.69 17.83
CA THR A 180 -23.24 -12.20 16.61
C THR A 180 -24.18 -10.99 16.74
N MET A 181 -24.49 -10.54 17.92
CA MET A 181 -25.31 -9.33 18.16
C MET A 181 -24.52 -8.02 18.06
N ASN A 182 -23.21 -8.08 18.08
CA ASN A 182 -22.39 -6.89 17.93
C ASN A 182 -22.19 -6.55 16.44
N LYS A 183 -22.60 -5.34 16.03
CA LYS A 183 -22.45 -4.85 14.65
C LYS A 183 -21.00 -4.84 14.13
N PHE A 184 -20.03 -5.01 15.01
CA PHE A 184 -18.61 -5.10 14.70
C PHE A 184 -18.06 -6.53 14.69
N CYS A 185 -18.91 -7.54 14.80
CA CYS A 185 -18.47 -8.93 14.70
C CYS A 185 -18.12 -9.25 13.24
N ILE A 186 -16.88 -9.70 13.01
CA ILE A 186 -16.38 -10.11 11.68
C ILE A 186 -17.17 -11.31 11.11
N LEU A 187 -17.86 -12.06 11.96
CA LEU A 187 -18.66 -13.23 11.57
C LEU A 187 -20.13 -12.90 11.26
N LYS A 188 -20.46 -11.63 11.18
CA LYS A 188 -21.71 -11.15 10.62
C LYS A 188 -21.53 -10.91 9.15
#